data_982fda7898febeeb118ca34ae7e8c88b
#
_entry.id   982fda7898febeeb118ca34ae7e8c88b
#
_cell.length_a   1.000
_cell.length_b   1.000
_cell.length_c   1.000
_cell.angle_alpha   90.00
_cell.angle_beta   90.00
_cell.angle_gamma   90.00
#
_symmetry.space_group_name_H-M   'P 1'
#
loop_
_entity.id
_entity.type
_entity.pdbx_description
1 polymer ?
#
loop_
_entity_poly.entity_id
_entity_poly.type
_entity_poly.pdbx_seq_one_letter_code
_entity_poly.pdbx_strand_id
1 'polypeptide(L)' 'MTVQCLYSILNNIDVIIVKNDKDIFNGVSDNIPLKLMNEWVDYLETDNDDLVIILK' A
#
# COMPACT_ATOMS: atom_id res chain seq x y z
N MET A 1 -4.66 1.14 -11.05
CA MET A 1 -3.20 1.16 -10.89
C MET A 1 -2.74 0.00 -10.03
N THR A 2 -1.51 -0.39 -10.15
CA THR A 2 -0.91 -1.43 -9.31
C THR A 2 -0.17 -0.80 -8.13
N VAL A 3 0.12 -1.64 -7.13
CA VAL A 3 0.95 -1.21 -5.99
C VAL A 3 2.31 -0.70 -6.49
N GLN A 4 2.87 -1.32 -7.52
CA GLN A 4 4.16 -0.90 -8.07
C GLN A 4 4.14 0.55 -8.55
N CYS A 5 3.02 1.00 -9.14
CA CYS A 5 2.89 2.40 -9.57
C CYS A 5 2.98 3.35 -8.38
N LEU A 6 2.32 2.99 -7.27
CA LEU A 6 2.43 3.78 -6.05
C LEU A 6 3.81 3.71 -5.45
N TYR A 7 4.39 2.51 -5.40
CA TYR A 7 5.72 2.31 -4.82
C TYR A 7 6.75 3.24 -5.47
N SER A 8 6.65 3.44 -6.78
CA SER A 8 7.63 4.25 -7.50
C SER A 8 7.54 5.74 -7.19
N ILE A 9 6.40 6.20 -6.66
CA ILE A 9 6.20 7.61 -6.33
C ILE A 9 6.19 7.89 -4.83
N LEU A 10 6.05 6.86 -3.99
CA LEU A 10 6.11 7.02 -2.55
C LEU A 10 7.56 7.08 -2.10
N ASN A 11 7.83 7.93 -1.12
CA ASN A 11 9.19 8.18 -0.67
C ASN A 11 9.27 7.98 0.84
N ASN A 12 9.49 6.73 1.24
CA ASN A 12 9.80 6.37 2.63
C ASN A 12 8.73 6.85 3.62
N ILE A 13 7.46 6.60 3.29
CA ILE A 13 6.35 6.96 4.17
C ILE A 13 5.71 5.70 4.74
N ASP A 14 5.02 5.85 5.87
CA ASP A 14 4.31 4.74 6.49
C ASP A 14 3.04 4.43 5.71
N VAL A 15 2.87 3.15 5.39
CA VAL A 15 1.70 2.68 4.63
C VAL A 15 1.10 1.45 5.30
N ILE A 16 -0.20 1.28 5.09
CA ILE A 16 -0.93 0.08 5.47
C ILE A 16 -1.61 -0.44 4.21
N ILE A 17 -1.37 -1.70 3.86
CA ILE A 17 -2.00 -2.32 2.70
C ILE A 17 -3.06 -3.29 3.19
N VAL A 18 -4.29 -3.10 2.70
CA VAL A 18 -5.46 -3.86 3.14
C VAL A 18 -6.05 -4.62 1.95
N LYS A 19 -6.33 -5.90 2.16
CA LYS A 19 -7.01 -6.73 1.17
C LYS A 19 -8.02 -7.62 1.89
N ASN A 20 -9.26 -7.66 1.38
CA ASN A 20 -10.35 -8.44 1.99
C ASN A 20 -10.53 -8.07 3.47
N ASP A 21 -10.48 -6.78 3.78
CA ASP A 21 -10.65 -6.24 5.14
C ASP A 21 -9.56 -6.67 6.12
N LYS A 22 -8.41 -7.12 5.60
CA LYS A 22 -7.29 -7.52 6.45
C LYS A 22 -6.05 -6.71 6.10
N ASP A 23 -5.32 -6.29 7.12
CA ASP A 23 -4.03 -5.64 6.95
C ASP A 23 -3.01 -6.70 6.54
N ILE A 24 -2.52 -6.62 5.31
CA ILE A 24 -1.52 -7.59 4.81
C ILE A 24 -0.11 -7.02 4.81
N PHE A 25 0.02 -5.73 5.03
CA PHE A 25 1.32 -5.08 5.21
C PHE A 25 1.14 -3.81 6.02
N ASN A 26 2.07 -3.57 6.93
CA ASN A 26 2.09 -2.35 7.74
C ASN A 26 3.55 -1.99 7.99
N GLY A 27 3.98 -0.89 7.43
CA GLY A 27 5.36 -0.45 7.57
C GLY A 27 5.70 0.64 6.58
N VAL A 28 6.98 0.85 6.39
CA VAL A 28 7.49 1.89 5.49
C VAL A 28 7.34 1.44 4.05
N SER A 29 6.97 2.37 3.17
CA SER A 29 6.72 2.08 1.75
C SER A 29 7.91 1.41 1.07
N ASP A 30 9.14 1.73 1.47
CA ASP A 30 10.34 1.13 0.89
C ASP A 30 10.44 -0.37 1.16
N ASN A 31 9.72 -0.87 2.15
CA ASN A 31 9.75 -2.28 2.57
C ASN A 31 8.60 -3.12 2.02
N ILE A 32 7.78 -2.55 1.13
CA ILE A 32 6.66 -3.31 0.56
C ILE A 32 7.20 -4.52 -0.19
N PRO A 33 6.70 -5.74 0.15
CA PRO A 33 7.21 -6.96 -0.49
C PRO A 33 6.96 -6.98 -1.99
N LEU A 34 7.89 -7.56 -2.74
CA LEU A 34 7.76 -7.69 -4.19
C LEU A 34 6.47 -8.42 -4.59
N LYS A 35 6.04 -9.40 -3.80
CA LYS A 35 4.84 -10.17 -4.10
C LYS A 35 3.57 -9.31 -4.14
N LEU A 36 3.59 -8.13 -3.54
CA LEU A 36 2.43 -7.23 -3.54
C LEU A 36 2.45 -6.24 -4.70
N MET A 37 3.55 -6.13 -5.42
CA MET A 37 3.70 -5.09 -6.44
C MET A 37 2.73 -5.22 -7.62
N ASN A 38 2.28 -6.43 -7.91
CA ASN A 38 1.34 -6.67 -9.02
C ASN A 38 -0.13 -6.58 -8.60
N GLU A 39 -0.40 -6.35 -7.31
CA GLU A 39 -1.78 -6.24 -6.83
C GLU A 39 -2.41 -4.94 -7.34
N TRP A 40 -3.71 -5.03 -7.66
CA TRP A 40 -4.45 -3.87 -8.13
C TRP A 40 -5.00 -3.06 -6.97
N VAL A 41 -4.80 -1.76 -7.04
CA VAL A 41 -5.31 -0.82 -6.04
C VAL A 41 -6.74 -0.46 -6.38
N ASP A 42 -7.62 -0.57 -5.38
CA ASP A 42 -9.01 -0.15 -5.51
C ASP A 42 -9.13 1.34 -5.22
N TYR A 43 -8.70 1.74 -4.03
CA TYR A 43 -8.70 3.16 -3.67
C TYR A 43 -7.71 3.40 -2.53
N LEU A 44 -7.50 4.68 -2.22
CA LEU A 44 -6.58 5.11 -1.17
C LEU A 44 -7.35 5.86 -0.09
N GLU A 45 -6.89 5.71 1.14
CA GLU A 45 -7.40 6.45 2.29
C GLU A 45 -6.24 6.97 3.12
N THR A 46 -6.54 7.83 4.08
CA THR A 46 -5.56 8.23 5.08
C THR A 46 -6.13 7.90 6.46
N ASP A 47 -5.24 7.49 7.36
CA ASP A 47 -5.59 7.18 8.75
C ASP A 47 -4.47 7.70 9.64
N ASN A 48 -4.76 8.78 10.39
CA ASN A 48 -3.74 9.55 11.07
C ASN A 48 -2.71 10.04 10.05
N ASP A 49 -1.46 9.69 10.19
CA ASP A 49 -0.42 10.07 9.25
C ASP A 49 -0.06 8.95 8.27
N ASP A 50 -0.82 7.87 8.27
CA ASP A 50 -0.55 6.71 7.43
C ASP A 50 -1.35 6.77 6.13
N LEU A 51 -0.73 6.33 5.04
CA LEU A 51 -1.45 6.09 3.80
C LEU A 51 -2.00 4.67 3.82
N VAL A 52 -3.29 4.52 3.60
CA VAL A 52 -3.94 3.21 3.55
C VAL A 52 -4.22 2.87 2.09
N ILE A 53 -3.64 1.76 1.63
CA ILE A 53 -3.80 1.28 0.26
C ILE A 53 -4.77 0.10 0.28
N ILE A 54 -5.96 0.31 -0.27
CA ILE A 54 -7.01 -0.71 -0.31
C ILE A 54 -6.91 -1.44 -1.65
N LEU A 55 -6.69 -2.75 -1.60
CA LEU A 55 -6.57 -3.58 -2.79
C LEU A 55 -7.92 -4.16 -3.19
N LYS A 56 -8.04 -4.46 -4.46
CA LYS A 56 -9.22 -5.14 -4.99
C LYS A 56 -9.29 -6.58 -4.54
#